data_bfbe6e18ed61b091b08eb72644003dcc
#
_entry.id   bfbe6e18ed61b091b08eb72644003dcc
#
_cell.length_a   1.000
_cell.length_b   1.000
_cell.length_c   1.000
_cell.angle_alpha   90.00
_cell.angle_beta   90.00
_cell.angle_gamma   90.00
#
_symmetry.space_group_name_H-M   'P 1'
#
loop_
_entity.id
_entity.type
_entity.pdbx_description
1 polymer ?
#
loop_
_entity_poly.entity_id
_entity_poly.type
_entity_poly.pdbx_seq_one_letter_code
_entity_poly.pdbx_strand_id
1 'polypeptide(L)'
;IWLFLRMALNAIDGMLAREFNQKSRLGGYLNEITDVVSDAALYLPFAFVAPFDGVQISSIIWLAALSELCGILGQVQGKTRRYDGPMGKSDRAFVFGVLGLLYAVSGSLHSLFWWVANILIILLIVTCIKRVKNGLAEVTE
;
A
#
# COMPACT_ATOMS: atom_id res chain seq x y z
N ILE A 1 -16.53 1.89 3.12
CA ILE A 1 -16.92 2.83 2.06
C ILE A 1 -15.75 3.76 1.71
N TRP A 2 -15.10 4.40 2.71
CA TRP A 2 -14.01 5.35 2.46
C TRP A 2 -12.78 4.74 1.74
N LEU A 3 -12.35 3.55 2.14
CA LEU A 3 -11.26 2.81 1.47
C LEU A 3 -11.58 2.52 0.00
N PHE A 4 -12.81 2.10 -0.29
CA PHE A 4 -13.27 1.85 -1.64
C PHE A 4 -13.31 3.14 -2.48
N LEU A 5 -13.89 4.21 -1.93
CA LEU A 5 -13.94 5.51 -2.59
C LEU A 5 -12.54 6.04 -2.91
N ARG A 6 -11.61 5.91 -1.98
CA ARG A 6 -10.20 6.27 -2.18
C ARG A 6 -9.56 5.50 -3.33
N MET A 7 -9.79 4.18 -3.41
CA MET A 7 -9.26 3.37 -4.52
C MET A 7 -9.82 3.82 -5.88
N ALA A 8 -11.13 4.11 -5.92
CA ALA A 8 -11.78 4.59 -7.13
C ALA A 8 -11.24 5.97 -7.56
N LEU A 9 -11.09 6.91 -6.63
CA LEU A 9 -10.54 8.23 -6.91
C LEU A 9 -9.10 8.16 -7.43
N ASN A 10 -8.23 7.35 -6.81
CA ASN A 10 -6.86 7.16 -7.29
C ASN A 10 -6.80 6.57 -8.72
N ALA A 11 -7.72 5.66 -9.06
CA ALA A 11 -7.79 5.13 -10.41
C ALA A 11 -8.22 6.20 -11.42
N ILE A 12 -9.20 7.03 -11.05
CA ILE A 12 -9.73 8.11 -11.87
C ILE A 12 -8.68 9.21 -12.07
N ASP A 13 -7.99 9.65 -11.04
CA ASP A 13 -6.96 10.69 -11.11
C ASP A 13 -5.83 10.29 -12.06
N GLY A 14 -5.38 9.05 -11.99
CA GLY A 14 -4.36 8.52 -12.89
C GLY A 14 -4.80 8.46 -14.36
N MET A 15 -6.08 8.15 -14.62
CA MET A 15 -6.65 8.16 -15.97
C MET A 15 -6.81 9.59 -16.49
N LEU A 16 -7.40 10.50 -15.71
CA LEU A 16 -7.57 11.90 -16.09
C LEU A 16 -6.24 12.58 -16.41
N ALA A 17 -5.22 12.38 -15.57
CA ALA A 17 -3.90 12.96 -15.81
C ALA A 17 -3.25 12.47 -17.12
N ARG A 18 -3.58 11.26 -17.58
CA ARG A 18 -3.10 10.71 -18.87
C ARG A 18 -3.91 11.23 -20.04
N GLU A 19 -5.25 11.15 -19.97
CA GLU A 19 -6.16 11.54 -21.05
C GLU A 19 -6.09 13.04 -21.37
N PHE A 20 -6.01 13.89 -20.34
CA PHE A 20 -5.98 15.35 -20.52
C PHE A 20 -4.57 15.94 -20.53
N ASN A 21 -3.51 15.10 -20.56
CA ASN A 21 -2.11 15.51 -20.58
C ASN A 21 -1.72 16.51 -19.46
N GLN A 22 -2.37 16.39 -18.30
CA GLN A 22 -2.21 17.27 -17.13
C GLN A 22 -1.17 16.77 -16.14
N LYS A 23 -0.16 16.04 -16.60
CA LYS A 23 0.94 15.57 -15.75
C LYS A 23 1.81 16.73 -15.30
N SER A 24 1.79 17.05 -14.01
CA SER A 24 2.70 18.03 -13.41
C SER A 24 3.68 17.34 -12.47
N ARG A 25 4.88 17.94 -12.30
CA ARG A 25 5.87 17.46 -11.33
C ARG A 25 5.30 17.49 -9.90
N LEU A 26 4.62 18.58 -9.55
CA LEU A 26 3.96 18.73 -8.25
C LEU A 26 2.89 17.67 -8.05
N GLY A 27 2.06 17.39 -9.06
CA GLY A 27 1.05 16.33 -9.01
C GLY A 27 1.66 14.95 -8.73
N GLY A 28 2.80 14.64 -9.34
CA GLY A 28 3.55 13.42 -9.05
C GLY A 28 3.99 13.31 -7.58
N TYR A 29 4.60 14.37 -7.04
CA TYR A 29 4.99 14.41 -5.62
C TYR A 29 3.79 14.27 -4.68
N LEU A 30 2.73 15.03 -4.93
CA LEU A 30 1.52 14.98 -4.10
C LEU A 30 0.88 13.60 -4.13
N ASN A 31 0.80 12.96 -5.29
CA ASN A 31 0.26 11.61 -5.41
C ASN A 31 1.03 10.61 -4.53
N GLU A 32 2.38 10.63 -4.59
CA GLU A 32 3.20 9.70 -3.80
C GLU A 32 3.07 9.95 -2.29
N ILE A 33 3.14 11.22 -1.88
CA ILE A 33 3.07 11.59 -0.45
C ILE A 33 1.67 11.28 0.11
N THR A 34 0.62 11.69 -0.60
CA THR A 34 -0.75 11.45 -0.14
C THR A 34 -1.11 9.98 -0.10
N ASP A 35 -0.53 9.16 -0.97
CA ASP A 35 -0.71 7.72 -0.93
C ASP A 35 -0.15 7.10 0.35
N VAL A 36 1.08 7.45 0.71
CA VAL A 36 1.71 6.96 1.95
C VAL A 36 0.98 7.46 3.19
N VAL A 37 0.66 8.76 3.24
CA VAL A 37 -0.04 9.36 4.38
C VAL A 37 -1.44 8.79 4.55
N SER A 38 -2.18 8.62 3.45
CA SER A 38 -3.55 8.09 3.52
C SER A 38 -3.57 6.59 3.85
N ASP A 39 -2.60 5.79 3.39
CA ASP A 39 -2.44 4.40 3.83
C ASP A 39 -2.22 4.33 5.33
N ALA A 40 -1.29 5.14 5.86
CA ALA A 40 -1.04 5.21 7.30
C ALA A 40 -2.28 5.61 8.09
N ALA A 41 -2.99 6.66 7.66
CA ALA A 41 -4.20 7.15 8.32
C ALA A 41 -5.35 6.13 8.32
N LEU A 42 -5.47 5.33 7.25
CA LEU A 42 -6.53 4.32 7.12
C LEU A 42 -6.22 3.02 7.87
N TYR A 43 -4.95 2.66 8.03
CA TYR A 43 -4.55 1.42 8.71
C TYR A 43 -4.36 1.63 10.21
N LEU A 44 -3.94 2.83 10.65
CA LEU A 44 -3.67 3.13 12.05
C LEU A 44 -4.83 2.79 13.01
N PRO A 45 -6.12 3.03 12.69
CA PRO A 45 -7.22 2.66 13.58
C PRO A 45 -7.26 1.18 13.95
N PHE A 46 -6.76 0.29 13.07
CA PHE A 46 -6.72 -1.14 13.37
C PHE A 46 -5.75 -1.50 14.51
N ALA A 47 -4.81 -0.62 14.86
CA ALA A 47 -3.96 -0.80 16.03
C ALA A 47 -4.75 -0.82 17.36
N PHE A 48 -5.99 -0.32 17.34
CA PHE A 48 -6.90 -0.26 18.49
C PHE A 48 -8.04 -1.29 18.40
N VAL A 49 -8.03 -2.14 17.38
CA VAL A 49 -9.08 -3.15 17.12
C VAL A 49 -8.51 -4.54 17.36
N ALA A 50 -9.01 -5.25 18.39
CA ALA A 50 -8.64 -6.64 18.59
C ALA A 50 -9.05 -7.47 17.34
N PRO A 51 -8.25 -8.48 16.96
CA PRO A 51 -7.10 -9.07 17.66
C PRO A 51 -5.74 -8.47 17.29
N PHE A 52 -5.69 -7.36 16.55
CA PHE A 52 -4.43 -6.72 16.16
C PHE A 52 -3.78 -6.01 17.33
N ASP A 53 -2.47 -5.80 17.24
CA ASP A 53 -1.71 -5.00 18.18
C ASP A 53 -0.98 -3.84 17.47
N GLY A 54 -0.57 -2.84 18.27
CA GLY A 54 0.07 -1.63 17.75
C GLY A 54 1.37 -1.92 17.02
N VAL A 55 2.13 -2.95 17.41
CA VAL A 55 3.39 -3.31 16.76
C VAL A 55 3.15 -3.90 15.38
N GLN A 56 2.16 -4.79 15.25
CA GLN A 56 1.78 -5.36 13.96
C GLN A 56 1.36 -4.29 12.97
N ILE A 57 0.43 -3.43 13.36
CA ILE A 57 -0.12 -2.39 12.46
C ILE A 57 0.93 -1.34 12.11
N SER A 58 1.75 -0.91 13.09
CA SER A 58 2.86 0.01 12.82
C SER A 58 3.89 -0.60 11.87
N SER A 59 4.20 -1.89 12.02
CA SER A 59 5.09 -2.61 11.11
C SER A 59 4.52 -2.67 9.69
N ILE A 60 3.22 -2.93 9.53
CA ILE A 60 2.55 -2.94 8.23
C ILE A 60 2.61 -1.55 7.60
N ILE A 61 2.30 -0.48 8.33
CA ILE A 61 2.35 0.89 7.84
C ILE A 61 3.77 1.24 7.37
N TRP A 62 4.78 0.94 8.18
CA TRP A 62 6.17 1.20 7.84
C TRP A 62 6.64 0.41 6.61
N LEU A 63 6.34 -0.89 6.54
CA LEU A 63 6.67 -1.73 5.39
C LEU A 63 5.90 -1.34 4.13
N ALA A 64 4.66 -0.88 4.26
CA ALA A 64 3.89 -0.33 3.15
C ALA A 64 4.59 0.90 2.56
N ALA A 65 4.98 1.86 3.40
CA ALA A 65 5.74 3.04 2.97
C ALA A 65 7.09 2.65 2.35
N LEU A 66 7.82 1.70 2.96
CA LEU A 66 9.08 1.18 2.43
C LEU A 66 8.90 0.52 1.07
N SER A 67 7.81 -0.23 0.87
CA SER A 67 7.53 -0.86 -0.42
C SER A 67 7.32 0.17 -1.54
N GLU A 68 6.62 1.29 -1.27
CA GLU A 68 6.47 2.37 -2.25
C GLU A 68 7.81 3.06 -2.52
N LEU A 69 8.61 3.32 -1.48
CA LEU A 69 9.97 3.85 -1.63
C LEU A 69 10.84 2.95 -2.52
N CYS A 70 10.84 1.62 -2.28
CA CYS A 70 11.55 0.68 -3.14
C CYS A 70 11.07 0.74 -4.60
N GLY A 71 9.77 0.95 -4.81
CA GLY A 71 9.19 1.12 -6.15
C GLY A 71 9.69 2.38 -6.86
N ILE A 72 9.76 3.50 -6.15
CA ILE A 72 10.27 4.78 -6.67
C ILE A 72 11.77 4.71 -6.91
N LEU A 73 12.54 4.10 -6.02
CA LEU A 73 13.98 3.94 -6.18
C LEU A 73 14.31 3.08 -7.42
N GLY A 74 13.46 2.12 -7.79
CA GLY A 74 13.58 1.41 -9.05
C GLY A 74 13.54 2.33 -10.27
N GLN A 75 12.75 3.41 -10.25
CA GLN A 75 12.71 4.41 -11.30
C GLN A 75 13.92 5.36 -11.25
N VAL A 76 14.41 5.69 -10.07
CA VAL A 76 15.56 6.61 -9.88
C VAL A 76 16.87 5.95 -10.28
N GLN A 77 17.05 4.68 -9.92
CA GLN A 77 18.28 3.91 -10.15
C GLN A 77 18.24 3.07 -11.44
N GLY A 78 17.04 2.70 -11.90
CA GLY A 78 16.77 1.89 -13.08
C GLY A 78 16.09 2.68 -14.19
N LYS A 79 15.20 2.01 -14.92
CA LYS A 79 14.46 2.60 -16.05
C LYS A 79 12.99 2.87 -15.70
N THR A 80 12.39 2.00 -14.88
CA THR A 80 10.94 2.04 -14.62
C THR A 80 10.60 1.95 -13.13
N ARG A 81 9.47 2.56 -12.75
CA ARG A 81 8.91 2.36 -11.40
C ARG A 81 8.48 0.91 -11.22
N ARG A 82 8.88 0.31 -10.11
CA ARG A 82 8.57 -1.08 -9.79
C ARG A 82 7.26 -1.20 -9.03
N TYR A 83 6.43 -2.13 -9.51
CA TYR A 83 5.14 -2.49 -8.89
C TYR A 83 5.10 -3.99 -8.50
N ASP A 84 6.23 -4.67 -8.62
CA ASP A 84 6.35 -6.09 -8.36
C ASP A 84 6.00 -6.45 -6.92
N GLY A 85 5.58 -7.68 -6.72
CA GLY A 85 5.38 -8.26 -5.40
C GLY A 85 3.94 -8.62 -5.11
N PRO A 86 3.72 -9.48 -4.09
CA PRO A 86 2.40 -10.02 -3.77
C PRO A 86 1.51 -9.07 -2.96
N MET A 87 2.05 -7.94 -2.46
CA MET A 87 1.32 -7.01 -1.59
C MET A 87 1.52 -5.57 -2.04
N GLY A 88 0.91 -5.24 -3.17
CA GLY A 88 0.84 -3.88 -3.69
C GLY A 88 -0.19 -3.01 -2.94
N LYS A 89 -0.30 -1.74 -3.35
CA LYS A 89 -1.22 -0.77 -2.76
C LYS A 89 -2.68 -1.23 -2.81
N SER A 90 -3.11 -1.76 -3.96
CA SER A 90 -4.49 -2.24 -4.14
C SER A 90 -4.81 -3.45 -3.26
N ASP A 91 -3.83 -4.37 -3.11
CA ASP A 91 -4.00 -5.57 -2.29
C ASP A 91 -4.16 -5.20 -0.82
N ARG A 92 -3.33 -4.27 -0.32
CA ARG A 92 -3.45 -3.73 1.04
C ARG A 92 -4.81 -3.08 1.29
N ALA A 93 -5.21 -2.19 0.37
CA ALA A 93 -6.49 -1.49 0.47
C ALA A 93 -7.67 -2.47 0.45
N PHE A 94 -7.59 -3.53 -0.35
CA PHE A 94 -8.60 -4.58 -0.37
C PHE A 94 -8.68 -5.32 0.96
N VAL A 95 -7.55 -5.80 1.50
CA VAL A 95 -7.52 -6.55 2.76
C VAL A 95 -8.05 -5.70 3.92
N PHE A 96 -7.55 -4.46 4.09
CA PHE A 96 -8.04 -3.58 5.14
C PHE A 96 -9.49 -3.14 4.92
N GLY A 97 -9.92 -3.02 3.67
CA GLY A 97 -11.32 -2.78 3.32
C GLY A 97 -12.25 -3.90 3.75
N VAL A 98 -11.86 -5.15 3.50
CA VAL A 98 -12.61 -6.34 3.95
C VAL A 98 -12.62 -6.44 5.47
N LEU A 99 -11.47 -6.26 6.14
CA LEU A 99 -11.38 -6.28 7.60
C LEU A 99 -12.25 -5.20 8.24
N GLY A 100 -12.23 -3.98 7.68
CA GLY A 100 -13.07 -2.88 8.15
C GLY A 100 -14.56 -3.14 7.94
N LEU A 101 -14.94 -3.76 6.82
CA LEU A 101 -16.33 -4.15 6.56
C LEU A 101 -16.78 -5.23 7.54
N LEU A 102 -15.98 -6.26 7.74
CA LEU A 102 -16.28 -7.34 8.70
C LEU A 102 -16.45 -6.77 10.12
N TYR A 103 -15.54 -5.89 10.55
CA TYR A 103 -15.65 -5.24 11.84
C TYR A 103 -16.92 -4.38 11.97
N ALA A 104 -17.26 -3.64 10.93
CA ALA A 104 -18.47 -2.78 10.92
C ALA A 104 -19.76 -3.60 11.00
N VAL A 105 -19.80 -4.80 10.43
CA VAL A 105 -20.99 -5.66 10.44
C VAL A 105 -21.08 -6.49 11.72
N SER A 106 -19.95 -7.04 12.20
CA SER A 106 -19.94 -7.98 13.34
C SER A 106 -19.62 -7.32 14.69
N GLY A 107 -19.12 -6.08 14.69
CA GLY A 107 -18.67 -5.38 15.90
C GLY A 107 -17.38 -5.89 16.51
N SER A 108 -16.84 -7.01 15.99
CA SER A 108 -15.60 -7.64 16.46
C SER A 108 -14.94 -8.44 15.35
N LEU A 109 -13.64 -8.74 15.49
CA LEU A 109 -12.92 -9.62 14.59
C LEU A 109 -12.48 -10.88 15.34
N HIS A 110 -12.54 -12.01 14.65
CA HIS A 110 -12.12 -13.28 15.20
C HIS A 110 -10.60 -13.31 15.45
N SER A 111 -10.14 -14.00 16.49
CA SER A 111 -8.71 -14.08 16.86
C SER A 111 -7.79 -14.59 15.75
N LEU A 112 -8.29 -15.37 14.80
CA LEU A 112 -7.54 -15.83 13.63
C LEU A 112 -7.04 -14.67 12.74
N PHE A 113 -7.68 -13.50 12.78
CA PHE A 113 -7.21 -12.33 12.02
C PHE A 113 -5.87 -11.79 12.50
N TRP A 114 -5.44 -12.11 13.71
CA TRP A 114 -4.06 -11.85 14.15
C TRP A 114 -3.02 -12.45 13.19
N TRP A 115 -3.26 -13.65 12.67
CA TRP A 115 -2.39 -14.28 11.67
C TRP A 115 -2.41 -13.57 10.33
N VAL A 116 -3.53 -12.96 9.95
CA VAL A 116 -3.61 -12.16 8.71
C VAL A 116 -2.62 -11.00 8.75
N ALA A 117 -2.50 -10.29 9.88
CA ALA A 117 -1.53 -9.21 10.02
C ALA A 117 -0.08 -9.71 9.87
N ASN A 118 0.26 -10.85 10.45
CA ASN A 118 1.60 -11.43 10.31
C ASN A 118 1.89 -11.88 8.86
N ILE A 119 0.91 -12.45 8.19
CA ILE A 119 1.02 -12.80 6.76
C ILE A 119 1.24 -11.54 5.91
N LEU A 120 0.52 -10.45 6.18
CA LEU A 120 0.71 -9.17 5.50
C LEU A 120 2.13 -8.64 5.68
N ILE A 121 2.70 -8.72 6.89
CA ILE A 121 4.09 -8.32 7.17
C ILE A 121 5.05 -9.12 6.28
N ILE A 122 4.90 -10.45 6.24
CA ILE A 122 5.76 -11.33 5.42
C ILE A 122 5.63 -10.97 3.93
N LEU A 123 4.40 -10.81 3.43
CA LEU A 123 4.15 -10.47 2.03
C LEU A 123 4.71 -9.09 1.65
N LEU A 124 4.67 -8.12 2.57
CA LEU A 124 5.28 -6.80 2.36
C LEU A 124 6.81 -6.87 2.31
N ILE A 125 7.44 -7.66 3.17
CA ILE A 125 8.90 -7.91 3.11
C ILE A 125 9.27 -8.53 1.76
N VAL A 126 8.53 -9.55 1.31
CA VAL A 126 8.74 -10.17 0.00
C VAL A 126 8.55 -9.17 -1.13
N THR A 127 7.57 -8.27 -1.01
CA THR A 127 7.33 -7.20 -1.99
C THR A 127 8.52 -6.25 -2.07
N CYS A 128 9.05 -5.79 -0.94
CA CYS A 128 10.24 -4.93 -0.91
C CYS A 128 11.44 -5.61 -1.58
N ILE A 129 11.72 -6.87 -1.22
CA ILE A 129 12.83 -7.65 -1.79
C ILE A 129 12.67 -7.80 -3.31
N LYS A 130 11.47 -8.15 -3.79
CA LYS A 130 11.22 -8.30 -5.24
C LYS A 130 11.40 -6.98 -5.98
N ARG A 131 10.90 -5.87 -5.45
CA ARG A 131 11.06 -4.54 -6.07
C ARG A 131 12.52 -4.15 -6.20
N VAL A 132 13.33 -4.36 -5.15
CA VAL A 132 14.77 -4.10 -5.19
C VAL A 132 15.47 -5.02 -6.19
N LYS A 133 15.23 -6.33 -6.11
CA LYS A 133 15.88 -7.31 -7.00
C LYS A 133 15.58 -7.03 -8.48
N ASN A 134 14.32 -6.78 -8.81
CA ASN A 134 13.91 -6.54 -10.19
C ASN A 134 14.34 -5.16 -10.69
N GLY A 135 14.39 -4.14 -9.79
CA GLY A 135 14.96 -2.84 -10.13
C GLY A 135 16.44 -2.90 -10.47
N LEU A 136 17.22 -3.69 -9.73
CA LEU A 136 18.64 -3.90 -10.01
C LEU A 136 18.86 -4.69 -11.31
N ALA A 137 18.00 -5.67 -11.63
CA ALA A 137 18.10 -6.44 -12.85
C ALA A 137 17.93 -5.57 -14.12
N GLU A 138 17.10 -4.52 -14.08
CA GLU A 138 16.94 -3.58 -15.20
C GLU A 138 18.19 -2.74 -15.52
N VAL A 139 19.12 -2.61 -14.58
CA VAL A 139 20.34 -1.80 -14.75
C VAL A 139 21.44 -2.64 -15.41
N THR A 140 21.40 -3.96 -15.26
CA THR A 140 22.39 -4.88 -15.79
C THR A 140 22.15 -5.31 -17.24
N GLU A 141 21.00 -4.92 -17.82
CA GLU A 141 20.66 -5.07 -19.24
C GLU A 141 20.79 -3.72 -19.98
#